data_4df8abaeff37d646a9149e02fafd4747
#
_entry.id   4df8abaeff37d646a9149e02fafd4747
#
_cell.length_a   1.000
_cell.length_b   1.000
_cell.length_c   1.000
_cell.angle_alpha   90.00
_cell.angle_beta   90.00
_cell.angle_gamma   90.00
#
_symmetry.space_group_name_H-M   'P 1'
#
loop_
_entity.id
_entity.type
_entity.pdbx_description
1 polymer ?
#
loop_
_entity_poly.entity_id
_entity_poly.type
_entity_poly.pdbx_seq_one_letter_code
_entity_poly.pdbx_strand_id
1 'polypeptide(L)'
;MNTPEALALSVNWDDIDEDVIRPGVRRKIYSTAEVMLCWHHLSRGMDLRPHSHDDFDQLALVLEGEADYYVGGTAHRMRAGSMLLVPAKQLHHIEPLSEFCINLDVFTPPRKDYAGIGFHSGDH
;
A
#
# COMPACT_ATOMS: atom_id res chain seq x y z
N MET A 1 -9.03 25.60 12.33
CA MET A 1 -7.56 25.38 12.37
C MET A 1 -7.26 24.21 13.29
N ASN A 2 -6.39 23.31 12.86
CA ASN A 2 -6.03 22.15 13.64
C ASN A 2 -4.86 22.46 14.56
N THR A 3 -5.00 22.14 15.85
CA THR A 3 -3.88 22.16 16.77
C THR A 3 -3.03 20.90 16.59
N PRO A 4 -1.76 20.89 17.03
CA PRO A 4 -0.96 19.65 16.98
C PRO A 4 -1.64 18.47 17.68
N GLU A 5 -2.33 18.70 18.78
CA GLU A 5 -3.06 17.65 19.50
C GLU A 5 -4.22 17.08 18.67
N ALA A 6 -4.92 17.95 17.90
CA ALA A 6 -6.02 17.51 17.05
C ALA A 6 -5.53 16.72 15.85
N LEU A 7 -4.30 16.96 15.39
CA LEU A 7 -3.68 16.19 14.31
C LEU A 7 -3.18 14.81 14.78
N ALA A 8 -2.85 14.67 16.06
CA ALA A 8 -2.38 13.42 16.64
C ALA A 8 -3.54 12.48 16.99
N LEU A 9 -4.33 12.13 16.01
CA LEU A 9 -5.51 11.27 16.18
C LEU A 9 -5.13 9.82 15.92
N SER A 10 -5.40 8.94 16.89
CA SER A 10 -5.21 7.50 16.71
C SER A 10 -6.33 6.92 15.85
N VAL A 11 -5.96 6.24 14.78
CA VAL A 11 -6.89 5.59 13.85
C VAL A 11 -6.44 4.14 13.64
N ASN A 12 -7.38 3.21 13.66
CA ASN A 12 -7.12 1.81 13.36
C ASN A 12 -7.52 1.51 11.91
N TRP A 13 -6.88 0.55 11.27
CA TRP A 13 -7.28 0.12 9.94
C TRP A 13 -8.75 -0.30 9.89
N ASP A 14 -9.29 -0.82 10.99
CA ASP A 14 -10.70 -1.22 11.08
C ASP A 14 -11.67 -0.03 10.98
N ASP A 15 -11.18 1.18 11.23
CA ASP A 15 -11.98 2.40 11.17
C ASP A 15 -12.00 3.03 9.77
N ILE A 16 -11.21 2.49 8.85
CA ILE A 16 -11.08 3.03 7.49
C ILE A 16 -11.88 2.15 6.53
N ASP A 17 -12.73 2.79 5.73
CA ASP A 17 -13.53 2.10 4.73
C ASP A 17 -12.65 1.41 3.70
N GLU A 18 -13.07 0.23 3.29
CA GLU A 18 -12.37 -0.60 2.35
C GLU A 18 -12.90 -0.37 0.94
N ASP A 19 -11.98 -0.16 -0.02
CA ASP A 19 -12.30 -0.14 -1.44
C ASP A 19 -12.05 -1.52 -2.04
N VAL A 20 -13.01 -2.05 -2.79
CA VAL A 20 -12.79 -3.23 -3.62
C VAL A 20 -12.29 -2.76 -4.98
N ILE A 21 -11.01 -2.98 -5.24
CA ILE A 21 -10.35 -2.50 -6.47
C ILE A 21 -10.69 -3.42 -7.64
N ARG A 22 -10.66 -4.74 -7.39
CA ARG A 22 -11.04 -5.80 -8.32
C ARG A 22 -11.16 -7.10 -7.53
N PRO A 23 -11.66 -8.19 -8.12
CA PRO A 23 -11.75 -9.47 -7.39
C PRO A 23 -10.41 -9.85 -6.76
N GLY A 24 -10.42 -10.12 -5.46
CA GLY A 24 -9.23 -10.52 -4.69
C GLY A 24 -8.33 -9.37 -4.24
N VAL A 25 -8.67 -8.10 -4.55
CA VAL A 25 -7.86 -6.94 -4.17
C VAL A 25 -8.72 -5.93 -3.44
N ARG A 26 -8.44 -5.71 -2.16
CA ARG A 26 -9.10 -4.71 -1.32
C ARG A 26 -8.05 -3.73 -0.80
N ARG A 27 -8.44 -2.48 -0.65
CA ARG A 27 -7.51 -1.39 -0.31
C ARG A 27 -8.10 -0.48 0.75
N LYS A 28 -7.22 -0.02 1.66
CA LYS A 28 -7.49 1.07 2.59
C LYS A 28 -6.36 2.07 2.52
N ILE A 29 -6.67 3.34 2.54
CA ILE A 29 -5.67 4.41 2.47
C ILE A 29 -5.75 5.29 3.72
N TYR A 30 -4.59 5.51 4.33
CA TYR A 30 -4.37 6.51 5.36
C TYR A 30 -3.28 7.44 4.86
N SER A 31 -3.51 8.75 4.89
CA SER A 31 -2.47 9.68 4.51
C SER A 31 -2.43 10.89 5.43
N THR A 32 -1.23 11.46 5.50
CA THR A 32 -0.97 12.78 6.10
C THR A 32 -0.58 13.72 4.98
N ALA A 33 -0.19 14.96 5.31
CA ALA A 33 0.32 15.90 4.31
C ALA A 33 1.62 15.40 3.64
N GLU A 34 2.39 14.53 4.28
CA GLU A 34 3.73 14.13 3.83
C GLU A 34 3.87 12.66 3.47
N VAL A 35 3.01 11.79 4.02
CA VAL A 35 3.13 10.34 3.88
C VAL A 35 1.77 9.72 3.58
N MET A 36 1.74 8.78 2.64
CA MET A 36 0.56 7.96 2.34
C MET A 36 0.86 6.50 2.59
N LEU A 37 -0.03 5.83 3.30
CA LEU A 37 -0.01 4.40 3.55
C LEU A 37 -1.17 3.76 2.79
N CYS A 38 -0.86 2.79 1.92
CA CYS A 38 -1.85 2.00 1.20
C CYS A 38 -1.81 0.55 1.69
N TRP A 39 -2.82 0.18 2.44
CA TRP A 39 -3.01 -1.16 2.97
C TRP A 39 -3.80 -1.98 1.95
N HIS A 40 -3.29 -3.15 1.59
CA HIS A 40 -3.92 -4.04 0.62
C HIS A 40 -4.12 -5.42 1.21
N HIS A 41 -5.33 -5.95 1.08
CA HIS A 41 -5.62 -7.37 1.28
C HIS A 41 -5.64 -8.03 -0.09
N LEU A 42 -4.70 -8.93 -0.33
CA LEU A 42 -4.48 -9.56 -1.63
C LEU A 42 -4.75 -11.06 -1.51
N SER A 43 -5.71 -11.57 -2.25
CA SER A 43 -6.07 -12.99 -2.24
C SER A 43 -5.25 -13.77 -3.27
N ARG A 44 -4.86 -14.99 -2.91
CA ARG A 44 -4.19 -15.89 -3.83
C ARG A 44 -5.06 -16.14 -5.06
N GLY A 45 -4.47 -16.10 -6.23
CA GLY A 45 -5.18 -16.28 -7.49
C GLY A 45 -5.78 -15.01 -8.07
N MET A 46 -5.56 -13.85 -7.45
CA MET A 46 -5.95 -12.56 -8.03
C MET A 46 -5.24 -12.33 -9.37
N ASP A 47 -5.83 -11.51 -10.24
CA ASP A 47 -5.16 -11.06 -11.45
C ASP A 47 -3.89 -10.27 -11.10
N LEU A 48 -2.77 -10.68 -11.65
CA LEU A 48 -1.50 -9.96 -11.49
C LEU A 48 -1.48 -8.79 -12.48
N ARG A 49 -1.16 -7.60 -11.99
CA ARG A 49 -1.15 -6.37 -12.77
C ARG A 49 0.20 -5.68 -12.70
N PRO A 50 1.20 -6.13 -13.47
CA PRO A 50 2.49 -5.45 -13.51
C PRO A 50 2.32 -3.99 -13.93
N HIS A 51 2.97 -3.09 -13.22
CA HIS A 51 2.92 -1.66 -13.47
C HIS A 51 4.20 -0.98 -12.99
N SER A 52 4.36 0.28 -13.36
CA SER A 52 5.49 1.11 -12.91
C SER A 52 4.99 2.52 -12.59
N HIS A 53 5.77 3.22 -11.79
CA HIS A 53 5.53 4.62 -11.46
C HIS A 53 6.73 5.44 -11.92
N ASP A 54 6.49 6.55 -12.61
CA ASP A 54 7.56 7.36 -13.20
C ASP A 54 8.17 8.35 -12.22
N ASP A 55 7.42 8.79 -11.24
CA ASP A 55 7.73 9.98 -10.45
C ASP A 55 8.13 9.71 -9.02
N PHE A 56 8.03 8.47 -8.53
CA PHE A 56 8.31 8.17 -7.13
C PHE A 56 8.78 6.75 -6.91
N ASP A 57 9.53 6.57 -5.82
CA ASP A 57 9.86 5.27 -5.27
C ASP A 57 8.72 4.81 -4.34
N GLN A 58 8.63 3.52 -4.12
CA GLN A 58 7.63 2.91 -3.26
C GLN A 58 8.32 1.97 -2.28
N LEU A 59 7.96 2.07 -1.00
CA LEU A 59 8.31 1.03 -0.03
C LEU A 59 7.16 0.04 0.06
N ALA A 60 7.48 -1.24 -0.04
CA ALA A 60 6.52 -2.32 0.13
C ALA A 60 6.87 -3.15 1.36
N LEU A 61 5.88 -3.40 2.21
CA LEU A 61 6.02 -4.20 3.42
C LEU A 61 4.95 -5.27 3.43
N VAL A 62 5.34 -6.52 3.70
CA VAL A 62 4.36 -7.57 3.96
C VAL A 62 4.12 -7.62 5.46
N LEU A 63 2.87 -7.43 5.88
CA LEU A 63 2.45 -7.44 7.28
C LEU A 63 1.95 -8.82 7.71
N GLU A 64 1.37 -9.58 6.78
CA GLU A 64 0.79 -10.89 7.05
C GLU A 64 0.84 -11.75 5.80
N GLY A 65 1.10 -13.04 5.96
CA GLY A 65 1.16 -13.99 4.85
C GLY A 65 2.51 -14.02 4.15
N GLU A 66 2.53 -14.62 2.96
CA GLU A 66 3.72 -14.74 2.11
C GLU A 66 3.37 -14.36 0.68
N ALA A 67 4.36 -13.77 0.00
CA ALA A 67 4.22 -13.35 -1.38
C ALA A 67 5.57 -13.36 -2.09
N ASP A 68 5.54 -13.46 -3.43
CA ASP A 68 6.67 -13.11 -4.27
C ASP A 68 6.43 -11.70 -4.81
N TYR A 69 7.40 -10.81 -4.57
CA TYR A 69 7.37 -9.45 -5.08
C TYR A 69 8.36 -9.34 -6.24
N TYR A 70 7.84 -9.05 -7.42
CA TYR A 70 8.66 -8.96 -8.64
C TYR A 70 9.01 -7.50 -8.92
N VAL A 71 10.30 -7.23 -9.10
CA VAL A 71 10.81 -5.92 -9.48
C VAL A 71 11.76 -6.09 -10.65
N GLY A 72 11.41 -5.53 -11.79
CA GLY A 72 12.21 -5.64 -13.01
C GLY A 72 12.46 -7.10 -13.44
N GLY A 73 11.53 -8.00 -13.16
CA GLY A 73 11.66 -9.42 -13.50
C GLY A 73 12.35 -10.30 -12.45
N THR A 74 12.89 -9.71 -11.40
CA THR A 74 13.49 -10.46 -10.28
C THR A 74 12.46 -10.70 -9.19
N ALA A 75 12.28 -11.94 -8.77
CA ALA A 75 11.37 -12.33 -7.70
C ALA A 75 12.05 -12.20 -6.34
N HIS A 76 11.37 -11.56 -5.41
CA HIS A 76 11.81 -11.41 -4.02
C HIS A 76 10.78 -12.07 -3.11
N ARG A 77 11.17 -13.17 -2.42
CA ARG A 77 10.29 -13.83 -1.47
C ARG A 77 10.14 -12.96 -0.23
N MET A 78 8.87 -12.63 0.10
CA MET A 78 8.53 -11.82 1.25
C MET A 78 7.57 -12.57 2.18
N ARG A 79 7.75 -12.38 3.47
CA ARG A 79 6.88 -12.88 4.52
C ARG A 79 6.58 -11.76 5.50
N ALA A 80 5.75 -12.02 6.50
CA ALA A 80 5.45 -11.02 7.53
C ALA A 80 6.73 -10.42 8.11
N GLY A 81 6.85 -9.10 8.04
CA GLY A 81 8.05 -8.35 8.45
C GLY A 81 9.05 -8.05 7.34
N SER A 82 8.88 -8.61 6.15
CA SER A 82 9.75 -8.28 5.01
C SER A 82 9.42 -6.91 4.44
N MET A 83 10.44 -6.22 3.95
CA MET A 83 10.29 -4.91 3.33
C MET A 83 11.19 -4.79 2.10
N LEU A 84 10.79 -3.97 1.14
CA LEU A 84 11.44 -3.86 -0.16
C LEU A 84 11.25 -2.45 -0.71
N LEU A 85 12.33 -1.87 -1.26
CA LEU A 85 12.23 -0.65 -2.04
C LEU A 85 11.94 -1.00 -3.50
N VAL A 86 10.89 -0.40 -4.05
CA VAL A 86 10.59 -0.46 -5.48
C VAL A 86 10.99 0.88 -6.08
N PRO A 87 12.09 0.95 -6.84
CA PRO A 87 12.51 2.21 -7.46
C PRO A 87 11.51 2.69 -8.52
N ALA A 88 11.43 4.02 -8.69
CA ALA A 88 10.67 4.60 -9.78
C ALA A 88 11.06 3.98 -11.13
N LYS A 89 10.09 3.89 -12.04
CA LYS A 89 10.26 3.35 -13.42
C LYS A 89 10.50 1.85 -13.52
N GLN A 90 10.59 1.13 -12.40
CA GLN A 90 10.73 -0.32 -12.42
C GLN A 90 9.36 -0.99 -12.51
N LEU A 91 9.20 -1.88 -13.49
CA LEU A 91 8.00 -2.72 -13.60
C LEU A 91 7.95 -3.64 -12.38
N HIS A 92 6.81 -3.68 -11.71
CA HIS A 92 6.66 -4.49 -10.50
C HIS A 92 5.24 -5.04 -10.35
N HIS A 93 5.12 -6.12 -9.62
CA HIS A 93 3.86 -6.69 -9.18
C HIS A 93 4.11 -7.62 -7.99
N ILE A 94 3.04 -7.98 -7.30
CA ILE A 94 3.08 -8.89 -6.16
C ILE A 94 2.16 -10.09 -6.42
N GLU A 95 2.65 -11.29 -6.11
CA GLU A 95 1.88 -12.52 -6.19
C GLU A 95 1.73 -13.14 -4.81
N PRO A 96 0.51 -13.15 -4.23
CA PRO A 96 0.27 -13.83 -2.96
C PRO A 96 0.50 -15.34 -3.09
N LEU A 97 1.23 -15.93 -2.15
CA LEU A 97 1.50 -17.36 -2.10
C LEU A 97 0.69 -18.07 -1.03
N SER A 98 0.40 -17.39 0.08
CA SER A 98 -0.55 -17.86 1.09
C SER A 98 -1.97 -17.57 0.62
N GLU A 99 -2.97 -18.06 1.34
CA GLU A 99 -4.38 -17.83 1.01
C GLU A 99 -4.66 -16.35 0.76
N PHE A 100 -4.09 -15.49 1.59
CA PHE A 100 -4.04 -14.06 1.36
C PHE A 100 -2.74 -13.49 1.91
N CYS A 101 -2.39 -12.28 1.50
CA CYS A 101 -1.35 -11.51 2.17
C CYS A 101 -1.81 -10.07 2.39
N ILE A 102 -1.28 -9.45 3.44
CA ILE A 102 -1.46 -8.03 3.69
C ILE A 102 -0.17 -7.34 3.29
N ASN A 103 -0.28 -6.46 2.30
CA ASN A 103 0.83 -5.64 1.82
C ASN A 103 0.55 -4.18 2.16
N LEU A 104 1.56 -3.49 2.68
CA LEU A 104 1.52 -2.06 2.95
C LEU A 104 2.49 -1.36 2.00
N ASP A 105 1.98 -0.43 1.22
CA ASP A 105 2.80 0.45 0.41
C ASP A 105 2.91 1.81 1.07
N VAL A 106 4.12 2.37 1.09
CA VAL A 106 4.41 3.68 1.67
C VAL A 106 4.89 4.60 0.57
N PHE A 107 4.21 5.73 0.42
CA PHE A 107 4.56 6.78 -0.54
C PHE A 107 4.84 8.09 0.18
N THR A 108 5.97 8.71 -0.14
CA THR A 108 6.32 10.04 0.35
C THR A 108 6.98 10.84 -0.78
N PRO A 109 6.36 11.95 -1.22
CA PRO A 109 5.08 12.49 -0.77
C PRO A 109 3.89 11.62 -1.16
N PRO A 110 2.68 11.93 -0.66
CA PRO A 110 1.47 11.22 -1.05
C PRO A 110 1.24 11.24 -2.56
N ARG A 111 0.72 10.14 -3.10
CA ARG A 111 0.39 10.04 -4.52
C ARG A 111 -0.75 10.99 -4.86
N LYS A 112 -0.55 11.80 -5.90
CA LYS A 112 -1.56 12.77 -6.35
C LYS A 112 -2.78 12.09 -6.97
N ASP A 113 -2.59 10.94 -7.61
CA ASP A 113 -3.67 10.17 -8.22
C ASP A 113 -4.59 9.52 -7.20
N TYR A 114 -4.18 9.48 -5.91
CA TYR A 114 -5.01 8.98 -4.81
C TYR A 114 -5.53 10.10 -3.90
N ALA A 115 -5.39 11.35 -4.31
CA ALA A 115 -5.87 12.48 -3.53
C ALA A 115 -7.39 12.37 -3.31
N GLY A 116 -7.83 12.58 -2.07
CA GLY A 116 -9.24 12.49 -1.71
C GLY A 116 -9.76 11.08 -1.47
N ILE A 117 -8.93 10.04 -1.62
CA ILE A 117 -9.31 8.66 -1.36
C ILE A 117 -8.84 8.25 0.04
N GLY A 118 -9.73 7.60 0.80
CA GLY A 118 -9.41 7.08 2.12
C GLY A 118 -9.43 8.14 3.22
N PHE A 119 -8.72 7.85 4.31
CA PHE A 119 -8.63 8.73 5.46
C PHE A 119 -7.44 9.68 5.34
N HIS A 120 -7.68 10.98 5.53
CA HIS A 120 -6.65 12.02 5.49
C HIS A 120 -6.54 12.69 6.85
N SER A 121 -5.43 12.47 7.55
CA SER A 121 -5.14 13.11 8.83
C SER A 121 -4.88 14.59 8.64
N GLY A 122 -5.56 15.42 9.42
CA GLY A 122 -5.44 16.87 9.32
C GLY A 122 -6.36 17.51 8.27
N ASP A 123 -7.13 16.72 7.57
CA ASP A 123 -8.12 17.16 6.59
C ASP A 123 -9.46 17.40 7.29
N HIS A 124 -9.83 18.65 7.46
CA HIS A 124 -11.04 19.01 8.19
C HIS A 124 -11.80 20.14 7.50
#